data_3da0a8e110d4dbeb8d53feb68ffd193e
#
_entry.id   3da0a8e110d4dbeb8d53feb68ffd193e
#
_cell.length_a   1.000
_cell.length_b   1.000
_cell.length_c   1.000
_cell.angle_alpha   90.00
_cell.angle_beta   90.00
_cell.angle_gamma   90.00
#
_symmetry.space_group_name_H-M   'P 1'
#
loop_
_entity.id
_entity.type
_entity.pdbx_description
1 polymer ?
#
loop_
_entity_poly.entity_id
_entity_poly.type
_entity_poly.pdbx_seq_one_letter_code
_entity_poly.pdbx_strand_id
1 'polypeptide(L)'
;MSSRPLVDIRLEALRTRGGPSPHLEDVAVHIRYGEFFTFLGPPHSGKTAVLRAIAGFLPLAGGRVLVDGEDIGPLPPARRGVGFVFHQGALWPHMTAREHVAFGLRQMELDAAEADRRVGVVLQRLGLADVADRRPDTLALPEHRRLALARALAVEPRVLLLDEPLAHLDPTPRKTLRLELARLHRDLAVTTVCATRDAADALALSDRIAVIREGRVVQVGEPEQLYRRPATRDVAQAFGPANFLAVRVVEVRELGVVVETEGGDRVPVAGIGAFREGSRGVLVLRPETLTLVDAAMARGPGVPGRVAMRVFEGARYVYEIDIRAPAPVRVELPAGDTALYRVGDRVRIEISSDTVVLLPADAA
;
A
#
# COMPACT_ATOMS: atom_id res chain seq x y z
N MET A 1 -18.30 -22.70 14.18
CA MET A 1 -17.72 -21.35 14.38
C MET A 1 -18.89 -20.38 14.35
N SER A 2 -19.15 -19.68 15.43
CA SER A 2 -20.19 -18.64 15.45
C SER A 2 -19.82 -17.57 14.43
N SER A 3 -20.75 -17.20 13.56
CA SER A 3 -20.56 -16.08 12.62
C SER A 3 -20.39 -14.82 13.46
N ARG A 4 -19.18 -14.28 13.48
CA ARG A 4 -18.93 -13.02 14.15
C ARG A 4 -19.62 -11.90 13.41
N PRO A 5 -20.19 -10.92 14.12
CA PRO A 5 -20.64 -9.72 13.46
C PRO A 5 -19.40 -9.03 12.85
N LEU A 6 -19.40 -8.89 11.54
CA LEU A 6 -18.48 -7.98 10.85
C LEU A 6 -18.69 -6.58 11.41
N VAL A 7 -17.63 -5.80 11.53
CA VAL A 7 -17.71 -4.44 12.07
C VAL A 7 -17.29 -3.42 11.04
N ASP A 8 -17.93 -2.26 11.01
CA ASP A 8 -17.45 -1.09 10.30
C ASP A 8 -16.64 -0.18 11.24
N ILE A 9 -15.72 0.59 10.67
CA ILE A 9 -14.91 1.54 11.42
C ILE A 9 -15.00 2.90 10.74
N ARG A 10 -15.36 3.93 11.49
CA ARG A 10 -15.34 5.31 11.02
C ARG A 10 -14.36 6.12 11.83
N LEU A 11 -13.40 6.69 11.14
CA LEU A 11 -12.47 7.66 11.69
C LEU A 11 -13.00 9.05 11.32
N GLU A 12 -13.32 9.85 12.30
CA GLU A 12 -13.89 11.18 12.09
C GLU A 12 -12.92 12.24 12.56
N ALA A 13 -12.28 12.92 11.63
CA ALA A 13 -11.41 14.08 11.84
C ALA A 13 -10.36 13.87 12.95
N LEU A 14 -9.66 12.72 12.93
CA LEU A 14 -8.67 12.38 13.95
C LEU A 14 -7.54 13.39 13.95
N ARG A 15 -7.25 13.93 15.14
CA ARG A 15 -6.15 14.87 15.38
C ARG A 15 -5.36 14.45 16.60
N THR A 16 -4.04 14.57 16.53
CA THR A 16 -3.15 14.40 17.69
C THR A 16 -2.65 15.75 18.17
N ARG A 17 -2.24 15.84 19.45
CA ARG A 17 -1.54 17.04 19.95
C ARG A 17 -0.21 17.18 19.22
N GLY A 18 0.14 18.40 18.81
CA GLY A 18 1.43 18.69 18.19
C GLY A 18 2.59 18.25 19.07
N GLY A 19 3.63 17.70 18.44
CA GLY A 19 4.83 17.18 19.11
C GLY A 19 5.73 16.49 18.09
N PRO A 20 6.95 16.06 18.47
CA PRO A 20 7.93 15.50 17.55
C PRO A 20 7.58 14.10 17.00
N SER A 21 6.42 13.52 17.28
CA SER A 21 6.04 12.15 16.85
C SER A 21 4.54 11.98 16.71
N PRO A 22 4.11 10.92 16.05
CA PRO A 22 3.44 10.98 14.74
C PRO A 22 2.18 11.85 14.81
N HIS A 23 2.16 12.83 13.95
CA HIS A 23 1.11 13.81 13.80
C HIS A 23 -0.05 13.24 12.99
N LEU A 24 -1.30 13.46 13.44
CA LEU A 24 -2.52 13.25 12.67
C LEU A 24 -3.25 14.57 12.53
N GLU A 25 -3.67 14.87 11.33
CA GLU A 25 -4.35 16.12 11.03
C GLU A 25 -5.56 15.84 10.15
N ASP A 26 -6.73 15.86 10.78
CA ASP A 26 -8.03 15.71 10.14
C ASP A 26 -8.22 14.38 9.37
N VAL A 27 -7.70 13.27 9.92
CA VAL A 27 -7.85 11.95 9.29
C VAL A 27 -9.29 11.49 9.40
N ALA A 28 -9.95 11.41 8.23
CA ALA A 28 -11.34 10.96 8.10
C ALA A 28 -11.41 9.82 7.07
N VAL A 29 -11.83 8.63 7.50
CA VAL A 29 -11.94 7.43 6.66
C VAL A 29 -13.06 6.54 7.17
N HIS A 30 -13.80 5.93 6.24
CA HIS A 30 -14.75 4.86 6.53
C HIS A 30 -14.21 3.52 6.00
N ILE A 31 -13.99 2.55 6.88
CA ILE A 31 -13.55 1.19 6.61
C ILE A 31 -14.76 0.28 6.73
N ARG A 32 -15.07 -0.47 5.69
CA ARG A 32 -16.31 -1.24 5.56
C ARG A 32 -16.21 -2.58 6.28
N TYR A 33 -17.33 -3.20 6.49
CA TYR A 33 -17.43 -4.55 7.07
C TYR A 33 -16.57 -5.57 6.33
N GLY A 34 -15.69 -6.26 7.05
CA GLY A 34 -14.83 -7.31 6.51
C GLY A 34 -13.79 -6.84 5.49
N GLU A 35 -13.60 -5.54 5.34
CA GLU A 35 -12.64 -4.94 4.41
C GLU A 35 -11.20 -5.14 4.89
N PHE A 36 -10.29 -5.43 3.97
CA PHE A 36 -8.85 -5.25 4.17
C PHE A 36 -8.48 -3.84 3.73
N PHE A 37 -8.35 -2.94 4.68
CA PHE A 37 -8.04 -1.54 4.43
C PHE A 37 -6.59 -1.22 4.78
N THR A 38 -5.86 -0.54 3.88
CA THR A 38 -4.45 -0.21 4.12
C THR A 38 -4.18 1.29 4.12
N PHE A 39 -3.45 1.75 5.13
CA PHE A 39 -2.76 3.05 5.09
C PHE A 39 -1.37 2.87 4.48
N LEU A 40 -1.15 3.46 3.31
CA LEU A 40 0.13 3.44 2.59
C LEU A 40 0.80 4.82 2.69
N GLY A 41 2.09 4.85 2.97
CA GLY A 41 2.85 6.11 2.97
C GLY A 41 4.28 5.95 3.47
N PRO A 42 5.12 6.98 3.36
CA PRO A 42 6.52 6.95 3.79
C PRO A 42 6.66 6.81 5.32
N PRO A 43 7.88 6.57 5.83
CA PRO A 43 8.13 6.65 7.27
C PRO A 43 7.63 7.98 7.85
N HIS A 44 7.13 7.95 9.08
CA HIS A 44 6.60 9.11 9.80
C HIS A 44 5.38 9.81 9.19
N SER A 45 4.72 9.21 8.20
CA SER A 45 3.51 9.79 7.58
C SER A 45 2.24 9.77 8.45
N GLY A 46 2.27 9.09 9.61
CA GLY A 46 1.10 8.97 10.51
C GLY A 46 0.40 7.60 10.50
N LYS A 47 0.78 6.65 9.61
CA LYS A 47 0.14 5.31 9.50
C LYS A 47 0.01 4.58 10.84
N THR A 48 1.13 4.37 11.52
CA THR A 48 1.18 3.71 12.84
C THR A 48 0.38 4.48 13.89
N ALA A 49 0.32 5.82 13.79
CA ALA A 49 -0.46 6.66 14.68
C ALA A 49 -1.96 6.40 14.53
N VAL A 50 -2.46 6.23 13.30
CA VAL A 50 -3.85 5.87 13.05
C VAL A 50 -4.17 4.52 13.72
N LEU A 51 -3.36 3.49 13.50
CA LEU A 51 -3.57 2.18 14.11
C LEU A 51 -3.55 2.27 15.65
N ARG A 52 -2.59 3.01 16.21
CA ARG A 52 -2.50 3.22 17.67
C ARG A 52 -3.68 4.01 18.21
N ALA A 53 -4.23 4.97 17.47
CA ALA A 53 -5.44 5.70 17.84
C ALA A 53 -6.66 4.77 17.89
N ILE A 54 -6.84 3.90 16.88
CA ILE A 54 -7.91 2.88 16.87
C ILE A 54 -7.76 1.94 18.07
N ALA A 55 -6.53 1.46 18.33
CA ALA A 55 -6.25 0.55 19.45
C ALA A 55 -6.33 1.19 20.85
N GLY A 56 -6.34 2.53 20.93
CA GLY A 56 -6.35 3.26 22.22
C GLY A 56 -4.98 3.46 22.85
N PHE A 57 -3.90 3.22 22.10
CA PHE A 57 -2.52 3.47 22.55
C PHE A 57 -2.05 4.91 22.28
N LEU A 58 -2.81 5.68 21.52
CA LEU A 58 -2.51 7.07 21.23
C LEU A 58 -3.73 7.94 21.59
N PRO A 59 -3.61 8.86 22.56
CA PRO A 59 -4.68 9.78 22.88
C PRO A 59 -4.87 10.80 21.76
N LEU A 60 -6.12 11.04 21.38
CA LEU A 60 -6.51 12.03 20.39
C LEU A 60 -6.68 13.40 21.04
N ALA A 61 -6.32 14.46 20.35
CA ALA A 61 -6.65 15.84 20.69
C ALA A 61 -8.03 16.25 20.18
N GLY A 62 -8.55 15.53 19.17
CA GLY A 62 -9.87 15.72 18.61
C GLY A 62 -10.23 14.61 17.63
N GLY A 63 -11.49 14.57 17.25
CA GLY A 63 -12.03 13.51 16.41
C GLY A 63 -12.55 12.32 17.20
N ARG A 64 -13.10 11.33 16.51
CA ARG A 64 -13.72 10.13 17.11
C ARG A 64 -13.33 8.87 16.33
N VAL A 65 -13.28 7.75 17.05
CA VAL A 65 -13.15 6.41 16.47
C VAL A 65 -14.44 5.67 16.74
N LEU A 66 -15.23 5.44 15.72
CA LEU A 66 -16.50 4.72 15.83
C LEU A 66 -16.33 3.30 15.29
N VAL A 67 -16.87 2.31 16.01
CA VAL A 67 -16.98 0.91 15.58
C VAL A 67 -18.46 0.55 15.67
N ASP A 68 -19.07 0.16 14.55
CA ASP A 68 -20.52 -0.04 14.43
C ASP A 68 -21.36 1.16 14.93
N GLY A 69 -20.86 2.37 14.73
CA GLY A 69 -21.50 3.61 15.17
C GLY A 69 -21.26 3.97 16.64
N GLU A 70 -20.65 3.12 17.44
CA GLU A 70 -20.31 3.38 18.84
C GLU A 70 -18.92 4.03 18.95
N ASP A 71 -18.81 5.12 19.71
CA ASP A 71 -17.52 5.77 19.98
C ASP A 71 -16.70 4.95 20.98
N ILE A 72 -15.66 4.31 20.48
CA ILE A 72 -14.71 3.53 21.30
C ILE A 72 -13.57 4.39 21.85
N GLY A 73 -13.50 5.67 21.52
CA GLY A 73 -12.46 6.60 21.98
C GLY A 73 -12.28 6.60 23.51
N PRO A 74 -13.35 6.66 24.33
CA PRO A 74 -13.27 6.61 25.79
C PRO A 74 -12.84 5.25 26.35
N LEU A 75 -12.92 4.15 25.58
CA LEU A 75 -12.62 2.82 26.08
C LEU A 75 -11.10 2.58 26.19
N PRO A 76 -10.62 1.93 27.25
CA PRO A 76 -9.24 1.50 27.35
C PRO A 76 -8.93 0.41 26.30
N PRO A 77 -7.67 0.24 25.88
CA PRO A 77 -7.28 -0.71 24.81
C PRO A 77 -7.85 -2.13 24.99
N ALA A 78 -7.84 -2.66 26.19
CA ALA A 78 -8.32 -4.00 26.51
C ALA A 78 -9.84 -4.21 26.24
N ARG A 79 -10.62 -3.14 26.18
CA ARG A 79 -12.08 -3.20 25.96
C ARG A 79 -12.51 -2.85 24.54
N ARG A 80 -11.57 -2.56 23.62
CA ARG A 80 -11.87 -2.18 22.23
C ARG A 80 -12.11 -3.37 21.31
N GLY A 81 -11.87 -4.60 21.76
CA GLY A 81 -12.05 -5.81 20.95
C GLY A 81 -11.09 -5.89 19.74
N VAL A 82 -9.92 -5.30 19.84
CA VAL A 82 -8.93 -5.14 18.78
C VAL A 82 -7.77 -6.10 18.98
N GLY A 83 -7.40 -6.86 17.93
CA GLY A 83 -6.13 -7.58 17.84
C GLY A 83 -5.08 -6.69 17.19
N PHE A 84 -3.91 -6.54 17.81
CA PHE A 84 -2.83 -5.69 17.30
C PHE A 84 -1.56 -6.50 17.04
N VAL A 85 -1.06 -6.46 15.80
CA VAL A 85 0.25 -6.99 15.40
C VAL A 85 1.22 -5.82 15.26
N PHE A 86 2.16 -5.72 16.21
CA PHE A 86 3.15 -4.65 16.24
C PHE A 86 4.25 -4.88 15.20
N HIS A 87 4.84 -3.80 14.71
CA HIS A 87 5.92 -3.79 13.71
C HIS A 87 7.09 -4.74 14.03
N GLN A 88 7.51 -4.84 15.30
CA GLN A 88 8.57 -5.76 15.74
C GLN A 88 8.05 -7.09 16.29
N GLY A 89 6.76 -7.40 16.12
CA GLY A 89 6.11 -8.59 16.67
C GLY A 89 5.84 -8.51 18.18
N ALA A 90 6.68 -7.81 18.95
CA ALA A 90 6.57 -7.66 20.41
C ALA A 90 6.35 -9.02 21.12
N LEU A 91 7.20 -9.99 20.82
CA LEU A 91 7.18 -11.32 21.44
C LEU A 91 8.01 -11.31 22.74
N TRP A 92 7.55 -12.08 23.73
CA TRP A 92 8.23 -12.21 25.02
C TRP A 92 9.30 -13.32 24.93
N PRO A 93 10.59 -13.04 25.18
CA PRO A 93 11.67 -14.01 24.96
C PRO A 93 11.60 -15.23 25.89
N HIS A 94 10.91 -15.13 27.03
CA HIS A 94 10.77 -16.20 28.02
C HIS A 94 9.60 -17.15 27.77
N MET A 95 8.71 -16.83 26.83
CA MET A 95 7.51 -17.64 26.51
C MET A 95 7.74 -18.49 25.25
N THR A 96 7.17 -19.69 25.22
CA THR A 96 7.07 -20.52 24.01
C THR A 96 6.01 -19.96 23.05
N ALA A 97 5.97 -20.48 21.81
CA ALA A 97 4.94 -20.09 20.84
C ALA A 97 3.53 -20.41 21.36
N ARG A 98 3.33 -21.56 21.98
CA ARG A 98 2.10 -21.97 22.64
C ARG A 98 1.68 -20.98 23.74
N GLU A 99 2.61 -20.61 24.61
CA GLU A 99 2.34 -19.66 25.71
C GLU A 99 1.97 -18.28 25.23
N HIS A 100 2.57 -17.79 24.12
CA HIS A 100 2.20 -16.54 23.48
C HIS A 100 0.75 -16.53 23.01
N VAL A 101 0.32 -17.61 22.35
CA VAL A 101 -1.05 -17.74 21.85
C VAL A 101 -2.04 -17.87 23.01
N ALA A 102 -1.66 -18.64 24.05
CA ALA A 102 -2.48 -18.82 25.25
C ALA A 102 -2.61 -17.55 26.11
N PHE A 103 -1.65 -16.61 26.01
CA PHE A 103 -1.59 -15.44 26.92
C PHE A 103 -2.87 -14.60 26.88
N GLY A 104 -3.36 -14.27 25.69
CA GLY A 104 -4.60 -13.49 25.54
C GLY A 104 -5.83 -14.25 26.00
N LEU A 105 -5.86 -15.56 25.79
CA LEU A 105 -6.99 -16.40 26.17
C LEU A 105 -7.15 -16.55 27.71
N ARG A 106 -6.06 -16.41 28.47
CA ARG A 106 -6.11 -16.42 29.95
C ARG A 106 -6.90 -15.24 30.54
N GLN A 107 -7.10 -14.18 29.78
CA GLN A 107 -7.91 -13.02 30.20
C GLN A 107 -9.40 -13.19 29.84
N MET A 108 -9.73 -14.28 29.13
CA MET A 108 -11.09 -14.64 28.77
C MET A 108 -11.60 -15.69 29.77
N GLU A 109 -12.86 -15.65 30.12
CA GLU A 109 -13.50 -16.62 31.00
C GLU A 109 -13.75 -17.95 30.26
N LEU A 110 -12.66 -18.60 29.79
CA LEU A 110 -12.68 -19.89 29.10
C LEU A 110 -12.24 -21.00 30.05
N ASP A 111 -12.84 -22.18 29.88
CA ASP A 111 -12.28 -23.38 30.51
C ASP A 111 -10.94 -23.78 29.88
N ALA A 112 -10.13 -24.53 30.61
CA ALA A 112 -8.78 -24.90 30.18
C ALA A 112 -8.79 -25.72 28.88
N ALA A 113 -9.76 -26.63 28.71
CA ALA A 113 -9.84 -27.48 27.53
C ALA A 113 -10.19 -26.67 26.28
N GLU A 114 -11.10 -25.71 26.37
CA GLU A 114 -11.46 -24.82 25.27
C GLU A 114 -10.28 -23.87 24.94
N ALA A 115 -9.57 -23.33 25.93
CA ALA A 115 -8.37 -22.53 25.70
C ALA A 115 -7.29 -23.32 24.96
N ASP A 116 -6.97 -24.55 25.41
CA ASP A 116 -5.98 -25.42 24.73
C ASP A 116 -6.41 -25.82 23.32
N ARG A 117 -7.68 -26.10 23.10
CA ARG A 117 -8.24 -26.36 21.80
C ARG A 117 -8.03 -25.18 20.85
N ARG A 118 -8.35 -23.96 21.29
CA ARG A 118 -8.17 -22.73 20.50
C ARG A 118 -6.70 -22.49 20.17
N VAL A 119 -5.81 -22.64 21.15
CA VAL A 119 -4.37 -22.56 20.93
C VAL A 119 -3.92 -23.51 19.82
N GLY A 120 -4.32 -24.79 19.91
CA GLY A 120 -3.97 -25.80 18.90
C GLY A 120 -4.47 -25.44 17.51
N VAL A 121 -5.74 -25.02 17.39
CA VAL A 121 -6.34 -24.62 16.11
C VAL A 121 -5.61 -23.44 15.49
N VAL A 122 -5.27 -22.41 16.27
CA VAL A 122 -4.58 -21.21 15.76
C VAL A 122 -3.15 -21.54 15.33
N LEU A 123 -2.40 -22.30 16.13
CA LEU A 123 -1.04 -22.74 15.79
C LEU A 123 -1.03 -23.57 14.51
N GLN A 124 -1.95 -24.53 14.37
CA GLN A 124 -2.08 -25.36 13.17
C GLN A 124 -2.41 -24.52 11.93
N ARG A 125 -3.37 -23.60 12.04
CA ARG A 125 -3.81 -22.73 10.93
C ARG A 125 -2.69 -21.84 10.41
N LEU A 126 -1.76 -21.43 11.27
CA LEU A 126 -0.62 -20.57 10.92
C LEU A 126 0.69 -21.35 10.70
N GLY A 127 0.62 -22.69 10.62
CA GLY A 127 1.79 -23.53 10.37
C GLY A 127 2.87 -23.43 11.46
N LEU A 128 2.43 -23.32 12.73
CA LEU A 128 3.31 -23.21 13.92
C LEU A 128 3.21 -24.43 14.83
N ALA A 129 2.47 -25.48 14.45
CA ALA A 129 2.27 -26.66 15.29
C ALA A 129 3.60 -27.32 15.68
N ASP A 130 4.52 -27.50 14.72
CA ASP A 130 5.82 -28.16 14.93
C ASP A 130 6.80 -27.34 15.77
N VAL A 131 6.53 -26.05 15.94
CA VAL A 131 7.36 -25.11 16.72
C VAL A 131 6.67 -24.60 17.97
N ALA A 132 5.53 -25.20 18.35
CA ALA A 132 4.68 -24.76 19.45
C ALA A 132 5.42 -24.56 20.78
N ASP A 133 6.37 -25.43 21.07
CA ASP A 133 7.12 -25.43 22.34
C ASP A 133 8.48 -24.71 22.23
N ARG A 134 8.77 -24.11 21.07
CA ARG A 134 9.97 -23.31 20.85
C ARG A 134 9.79 -21.86 21.30
N ARG A 135 10.89 -21.23 21.72
CA ARG A 135 10.93 -19.80 22.08
C ARG A 135 11.24 -18.92 20.86
N PRO A 136 10.85 -17.63 20.89
CA PRO A 136 11.06 -16.72 19.76
C PRO A 136 12.50 -16.65 19.25
N ASP A 137 13.48 -16.66 20.11
CA ASP A 137 14.92 -16.60 19.75
C ASP A 137 15.39 -17.78 18.90
N THR A 138 14.65 -18.88 18.89
CA THR A 138 14.94 -20.07 18.09
C THR A 138 14.07 -20.18 16.82
N LEU A 139 13.17 -19.23 16.59
CA LEU A 139 12.29 -19.20 15.43
C LEU A 139 12.92 -18.42 14.27
N ALA A 140 12.61 -18.83 13.04
CA ALA A 140 12.93 -18.03 11.86
C ALA A 140 12.03 -16.77 11.79
N LEU A 141 12.50 -15.72 11.12
CA LEU A 141 11.73 -14.46 11.03
C LEU A 141 10.30 -14.61 10.47
N PRO A 142 10.02 -15.47 9.47
CA PRO A 142 8.65 -15.73 9.04
C PRO A 142 7.78 -16.38 10.13
N GLU A 143 8.36 -17.29 10.94
CA GLU A 143 7.66 -17.92 12.06
C GLU A 143 7.35 -16.89 13.17
N HIS A 144 8.28 -15.96 13.43
CA HIS A 144 8.07 -14.82 14.31
C HIS A 144 6.85 -13.99 13.89
N ARG A 145 6.72 -13.70 12.58
CA ARG A 145 5.58 -12.92 12.05
C ARG A 145 4.27 -13.69 12.19
N ARG A 146 4.28 -14.98 11.89
CA ARG A 146 3.11 -15.85 12.09
C ARG A 146 2.72 -15.95 13.55
N LEU A 147 3.69 -16.02 14.48
CA LEU A 147 3.42 -16.10 15.92
C LEU A 147 2.78 -14.79 16.45
N ALA A 148 3.27 -13.63 16.01
CA ALA A 148 2.65 -12.36 16.38
C ALA A 148 1.19 -12.27 15.87
N LEU A 149 0.94 -12.78 14.67
CA LEU A 149 -0.41 -12.87 14.09
C LEU A 149 -1.28 -13.89 14.86
N ALA A 150 -0.73 -15.07 15.20
CA ALA A 150 -1.40 -16.11 15.99
C ALA A 150 -1.89 -15.56 17.34
N ARG A 151 -1.03 -14.84 18.04
CA ARG A 151 -1.36 -14.19 19.32
C ARG A 151 -2.53 -13.20 19.18
N ALA A 152 -2.51 -12.38 18.12
CA ALA A 152 -3.57 -11.39 17.89
C ALA A 152 -4.90 -12.04 17.51
N LEU A 153 -4.86 -13.17 16.78
CA LEU A 153 -6.06 -13.88 16.31
C LEU A 153 -6.68 -14.81 17.36
N ALA A 154 -5.90 -15.30 18.32
CA ALA A 154 -6.36 -16.25 19.33
C ALA A 154 -7.56 -15.73 20.15
N VAL A 155 -7.55 -14.43 20.46
CA VAL A 155 -8.63 -13.76 21.20
C VAL A 155 -9.86 -13.45 20.36
N GLU A 156 -9.84 -13.87 19.12
CA GLU A 156 -10.95 -13.68 18.19
C GLU A 156 -11.37 -12.21 18.08
N PRO A 157 -10.49 -11.29 17.65
CA PRO A 157 -10.77 -9.86 17.67
C PRO A 157 -11.88 -9.48 16.68
N ARG A 158 -12.62 -8.40 16.97
CA ARG A 158 -13.58 -7.78 16.04
C ARG A 158 -12.87 -7.03 14.90
N VAL A 159 -11.70 -6.45 15.20
CA VAL A 159 -10.84 -5.69 14.30
C VAL A 159 -9.41 -6.21 14.41
N LEU A 160 -8.75 -6.46 13.29
CA LEU A 160 -7.35 -6.82 13.23
C LEU A 160 -6.52 -5.64 12.73
N LEU A 161 -5.57 -5.18 13.54
CA LEU A 161 -4.63 -4.11 13.19
C LEU A 161 -3.24 -4.68 12.93
N LEU A 162 -2.68 -4.37 11.77
CA LEU A 162 -1.40 -4.88 11.28
C LEU A 162 -0.43 -3.72 11.01
N ASP A 163 0.59 -3.55 11.87
CA ASP A 163 1.60 -2.50 11.68
C ASP A 163 2.85 -3.09 11.03
N GLU A 164 3.05 -2.83 9.72
CA GLU A 164 4.17 -3.31 8.90
C GLU A 164 4.37 -4.85 9.00
N PRO A 165 3.32 -5.67 8.79
CA PRO A 165 3.36 -7.11 9.14
C PRO A 165 4.39 -7.90 8.33
N LEU A 166 4.78 -7.44 7.14
CA LEU A 166 5.70 -8.10 6.23
C LEU A 166 7.08 -7.41 6.15
N ALA A 167 7.35 -6.44 7.01
CA ALA A 167 8.62 -5.72 7.00
C ALA A 167 9.81 -6.61 7.36
N HIS A 168 10.98 -6.30 6.77
CA HIS A 168 12.26 -6.97 7.00
C HIS A 168 12.32 -8.45 6.58
N LEU A 169 11.33 -8.95 5.87
CA LEU A 169 11.38 -10.27 5.25
C LEU A 169 12.09 -10.20 3.90
N ASP A 170 12.86 -11.24 3.60
CA ASP A 170 13.41 -11.45 2.27
C ASP A 170 12.31 -11.60 1.22
N PRO A 171 12.57 -11.33 -0.07
CA PRO A 171 11.54 -11.31 -1.12
C PRO A 171 10.70 -12.59 -1.21
N THR A 172 11.31 -13.76 -1.11
CA THR A 172 10.61 -15.05 -1.23
C THR A 172 9.69 -15.33 -0.05
N PRO A 173 10.16 -15.33 1.22
CA PRO A 173 9.29 -15.45 2.39
C PRO A 173 8.20 -14.39 2.45
N ARG A 174 8.51 -13.16 2.05
CA ARG A 174 7.54 -12.06 2.02
C ARG A 174 6.38 -12.35 1.06
N LYS A 175 6.69 -12.81 -0.16
CA LYS A 175 5.67 -13.19 -1.14
C LYS A 175 4.78 -14.32 -0.63
N THR A 176 5.36 -15.33 0.01
CA THR A 176 4.63 -16.45 0.60
C THR A 176 3.70 -15.98 1.72
N LEU A 177 4.23 -15.22 2.69
CA LEU A 177 3.45 -14.74 3.83
C LEU A 177 2.36 -13.74 3.40
N ARG A 178 2.59 -12.95 2.35
CA ARG A 178 1.55 -12.08 1.75
C ARG A 178 0.36 -12.89 1.25
N LEU A 179 0.60 -13.97 0.51
CA LEU A 179 -0.46 -14.85 0.02
C LEU A 179 -1.19 -15.58 1.15
N GLU A 180 -0.45 -16.02 2.17
CA GLU A 180 -1.03 -16.61 3.38
C GLU A 180 -1.94 -15.61 4.11
N LEU A 181 -1.51 -14.37 4.27
CA LEU A 181 -2.29 -13.30 4.91
C LEU A 181 -3.56 -12.98 4.13
N ALA A 182 -3.49 -12.93 2.78
CA ALA A 182 -4.65 -12.73 1.93
C ALA A 182 -5.68 -13.88 2.05
N ARG A 183 -5.21 -15.12 2.14
CA ARG A 183 -6.08 -16.29 2.36
C ARG A 183 -6.72 -16.25 3.75
N LEU A 184 -5.90 -15.99 4.77
CA LEU A 184 -6.34 -15.93 6.16
C LEU A 184 -7.42 -14.84 6.36
N HIS A 185 -7.24 -13.67 5.76
CA HIS A 185 -8.24 -12.60 5.82
C HIS A 185 -9.58 -13.05 5.22
N ARG A 186 -9.57 -13.68 4.02
CA ARG A 186 -10.78 -14.20 3.39
C ARG A 186 -11.48 -15.28 4.24
N ASP A 187 -10.69 -16.18 4.85
CA ASP A 187 -11.23 -17.27 5.68
C ASP A 187 -11.82 -16.78 7.00
N LEU A 188 -11.26 -15.71 7.57
CA LEU A 188 -11.69 -15.16 8.85
C LEU A 188 -12.77 -14.09 8.71
N ALA A 189 -12.86 -13.44 7.55
CA ALA A 189 -13.77 -12.34 7.27
C ALA A 189 -13.75 -11.24 8.36
N VAL A 190 -12.57 -10.98 8.96
CA VAL A 190 -12.39 -9.97 10.01
C VAL A 190 -12.02 -8.63 9.38
N THR A 191 -12.64 -7.54 9.81
CA THR A 191 -12.25 -6.20 9.37
C THR A 191 -10.79 -5.94 9.75
N THR A 192 -9.94 -5.73 8.74
CA THR A 192 -8.49 -5.63 8.91
C THR A 192 -8.00 -4.25 8.49
N VAL A 193 -7.22 -3.60 9.35
CA VAL A 193 -6.56 -2.32 9.05
C VAL A 193 -5.05 -2.52 9.07
N CYS A 194 -4.41 -2.29 7.94
CA CYS A 194 -2.97 -2.45 7.77
C CYS A 194 -2.28 -1.10 7.60
N ALA A 195 -1.09 -0.95 8.16
CA ALA A 195 -0.16 0.13 7.86
C ALA A 195 1.06 -0.46 7.17
N THR A 196 1.43 0.04 6.01
CA THR A 196 2.65 -0.37 5.31
C THR A 196 3.27 0.78 4.51
N ARG A 197 4.57 0.70 4.25
CA ARG A 197 5.29 1.54 3.31
C ARG A 197 5.52 0.86 1.95
N ASP A 198 5.17 -0.41 1.86
CA ASP A 198 5.38 -1.20 0.65
C ASP A 198 4.13 -1.21 -0.23
N ALA A 199 4.26 -0.65 -1.43
CA ALA A 199 3.20 -0.57 -2.40
C ALA A 199 2.72 -1.95 -2.87
N ALA A 200 3.63 -2.92 -3.03
CA ALA A 200 3.29 -4.25 -3.51
C ALA A 200 2.47 -5.03 -2.48
N ASP A 201 2.72 -4.81 -1.17
CA ASP A 201 1.89 -5.37 -0.11
C ASP A 201 0.51 -4.73 -0.10
N ALA A 202 0.44 -3.39 -0.18
CA ALA A 202 -0.82 -2.66 -0.22
C ALA A 202 -1.68 -3.04 -1.42
N LEU A 203 -1.09 -3.07 -2.63
CA LEU A 203 -1.80 -3.43 -3.86
C LEU A 203 -2.32 -4.87 -3.87
N ALA A 204 -1.58 -5.81 -3.24
CA ALA A 204 -1.93 -7.23 -3.28
C ALA A 204 -2.91 -7.68 -2.18
N LEU A 205 -3.01 -6.93 -1.08
CA LEU A 205 -3.79 -7.34 0.09
C LEU A 205 -5.09 -6.56 0.24
N SER A 206 -5.16 -5.33 -0.26
CA SER A 206 -6.21 -4.40 0.14
C SER A 206 -7.40 -4.38 -0.81
N ASP A 207 -8.59 -4.26 -0.25
CA ASP A 207 -9.78 -3.87 -0.99
C ASP A 207 -9.75 -2.36 -1.30
N ARG A 208 -9.31 -1.56 -0.32
CA ARG A 208 -9.07 -0.12 -0.49
C ARG A 208 -7.83 0.32 0.25
N ILE A 209 -7.20 1.37 -0.29
CA ILE A 209 -5.97 1.97 0.25
C ILE A 209 -6.22 3.46 0.49
N ALA A 210 -5.77 3.95 1.65
CA ALA A 210 -5.59 5.37 1.92
C ALA A 210 -4.11 5.72 1.81
N VAL A 211 -3.75 6.59 0.87
CA VAL A 211 -2.40 7.18 0.84
C VAL A 211 -2.36 8.28 1.88
N ILE A 212 -1.43 8.15 2.85
CA ILE A 212 -1.26 9.11 3.94
C ILE A 212 0.10 9.77 3.88
N ARG A 213 0.13 11.09 3.99
CA ARG A 213 1.34 11.89 4.04
C ARG A 213 1.18 12.99 5.08
N GLU A 214 2.21 13.21 5.90
CA GLU A 214 2.27 14.29 6.90
C GLU A 214 1.03 14.35 7.80
N GLY A 215 0.51 13.17 8.18
CA GLY A 215 -0.66 13.04 9.05
C GLY A 215 -2.02 13.26 8.38
N ARG A 216 -2.06 13.47 7.07
CA ARG A 216 -3.29 13.69 6.29
C ARG A 216 -3.52 12.56 5.28
N VAL A 217 -4.76 12.22 5.03
CA VAL A 217 -5.15 11.33 3.94
C VAL A 217 -5.19 12.13 2.65
N VAL A 218 -4.35 11.74 1.67
CA VAL A 218 -4.25 12.43 0.37
C VAL A 218 -5.27 11.89 -0.63
N GLN A 219 -5.42 10.57 -0.68
CA GLN A 219 -6.40 9.91 -1.57
C GLN A 219 -6.80 8.56 -0.98
N VAL A 220 -8.07 8.17 -1.18
CA VAL A 220 -8.58 6.83 -0.86
C VAL A 220 -9.21 6.24 -2.12
N GLY A 221 -8.93 4.98 -2.39
CA GLY A 221 -9.50 4.28 -3.55
C GLY A 221 -9.14 2.81 -3.58
N GLU A 222 -9.67 2.12 -4.57
CA GLU A 222 -9.27 0.75 -4.90
C GLU A 222 -7.84 0.72 -5.46
N PRO A 223 -7.08 -0.39 -5.28
CA PRO A 223 -5.68 -0.50 -5.70
C PRO A 223 -5.45 -0.08 -7.16
N GLU A 224 -6.22 -0.62 -8.11
CA GLU A 224 -6.07 -0.28 -9.52
C GLU A 224 -6.40 1.18 -9.83
N GLN A 225 -7.42 1.74 -9.16
CA GLN A 225 -7.81 3.14 -9.33
C GLN A 225 -6.67 4.07 -8.91
N LEU A 226 -6.08 3.84 -7.73
CA LEU A 226 -4.98 4.66 -7.20
C LEU A 226 -3.72 4.56 -8.06
N TYR A 227 -3.42 3.35 -8.57
CA TYR A 227 -2.28 3.11 -9.44
C TYR A 227 -2.42 3.80 -10.80
N ARG A 228 -3.60 3.67 -11.44
CA ARG A 228 -3.88 4.17 -12.79
C ARG A 228 -4.33 5.62 -12.82
N ARG A 229 -4.94 6.14 -11.74
CA ARG A 229 -5.51 7.50 -11.66
C ARG A 229 -5.11 8.18 -10.35
N PRO A 230 -3.81 8.38 -10.10
CA PRO A 230 -3.36 9.14 -8.93
C PRO A 230 -3.86 10.59 -9.01
N ALA A 231 -4.33 11.13 -7.90
CA ALA A 231 -4.80 12.51 -7.82
C ALA A 231 -3.64 13.51 -7.72
N THR A 232 -2.49 13.07 -7.21
CA THR A 232 -1.31 13.91 -7.02
C THR A 232 -0.03 13.16 -7.39
N ARG A 233 1.05 13.91 -7.54
CA ARG A 233 2.40 13.35 -7.74
C ARG A 233 2.81 12.41 -6.61
N ASP A 234 2.50 12.78 -5.36
CA ASP A 234 2.79 11.98 -4.18
C ASP A 234 2.09 10.62 -4.21
N VAL A 235 0.82 10.59 -4.61
CA VAL A 235 0.08 9.34 -4.78
C VAL A 235 0.70 8.49 -5.88
N ALA A 236 1.08 9.09 -7.02
CA ALA A 236 1.76 8.36 -8.09
C ALA A 236 3.07 7.71 -7.60
N GLN A 237 3.89 8.46 -6.84
CA GLN A 237 5.17 7.99 -6.30
C GLN A 237 5.00 6.92 -5.21
N ALA A 238 3.92 6.97 -4.44
CA ALA A 238 3.65 5.99 -3.38
C ALA A 238 3.52 4.54 -3.92
N PHE A 239 3.14 4.38 -5.19
CA PHE A 239 2.95 3.08 -5.83
C PHE A 239 4.12 2.61 -6.70
N GLY A 240 5.27 3.26 -6.62
CA GLY A 240 6.47 2.85 -7.35
C GLY A 240 6.96 3.87 -8.38
N PRO A 241 7.92 3.48 -9.24
CA PRO A 241 8.49 4.37 -10.23
C PRO A 241 7.43 4.97 -11.16
N ALA A 242 7.55 6.27 -11.40
CA ALA A 242 6.77 6.99 -12.39
C ALA A 242 7.62 8.10 -13.01
N ASN A 243 7.45 8.32 -14.30
CA ASN A 243 8.03 9.46 -14.99
C ASN A 243 7.09 10.65 -14.87
N PHE A 244 7.66 11.84 -14.70
CA PHE A 244 6.92 13.10 -14.58
C PHE A 244 7.45 14.08 -15.63
N LEU A 245 6.66 14.33 -16.67
CA LEU A 245 7.01 15.27 -17.72
C LEU A 245 6.20 16.55 -17.58
N ALA A 246 6.88 17.69 -17.47
CA ALA A 246 6.25 18.98 -17.55
C ALA A 246 5.68 19.21 -18.95
N VAL A 247 4.43 19.63 -19.02
CA VAL A 247 3.73 19.83 -20.30
C VAL A 247 2.83 21.06 -20.27
N ARG A 248 2.44 21.49 -21.49
CA ARG A 248 1.42 22.54 -21.70
C ARG A 248 0.28 21.94 -22.50
N VAL A 249 -0.95 22.24 -22.12
CA VAL A 249 -2.15 21.90 -22.90
C VAL A 249 -2.19 22.82 -24.13
N VAL A 250 -2.18 22.21 -25.33
CA VAL A 250 -2.19 22.95 -26.62
C VAL A 250 -3.51 22.81 -27.36
N GLU A 251 -4.32 21.82 -27.00
CA GLU A 251 -5.62 21.59 -27.62
C GLU A 251 -6.54 20.88 -26.64
N VAL A 252 -7.77 21.31 -26.52
CA VAL A 252 -8.82 20.63 -25.76
C VAL A 252 -9.79 19.97 -26.73
N ARG A 253 -10.05 18.68 -26.53
CA ARG A 253 -10.92 17.82 -27.35
C ARG A 253 -12.12 17.34 -26.53
N GLU A 254 -13.12 16.80 -27.20
CA GLU A 254 -14.32 16.26 -26.57
C GLU A 254 -14.00 15.11 -25.58
N LEU A 255 -13.02 14.26 -25.89
CA LEU A 255 -12.66 13.08 -25.09
C LEU A 255 -11.24 13.16 -24.48
N GLY A 256 -10.66 14.35 -24.37
CA GLY A 256 -9.31 14.50 -23.79
C GLY A 256 -8.64 15.82 -24.18
N VAL A 257 -7.32 15.83 -24.05
CA VAL A 257 -6.49 16.99 -24.37
C VAL A 257 -5.28 16.54 -25.18
N VAL A 258 -4.69 17.46 -25.95
CA VAL A 258 -3.35 17.29 -26.49
C VAL A 258 -2.40 18.18 -25.70
N VAL A 259 -1.35 17.59 -25.19
CA VAL A 259 -0.31 18.33 -24.48
C VAL A 259 0.99 18.37 -25.30
N GLU A 260 1.77 19.40 -25.07
CA GLU A 260 3.09 19.59 -25.68
C GLU A 260 4.15 19.54 -24.58
N THR A 261 5.17 18.70 -24.80
CA THR A 261 6.33 18.59 -23.92
C THR A 261 7.27 19.78 -24.11
N GLU A 262 8.24 19.96 -23.23
CA GLU A 262 9.30 20.97 -23.39
C GLU A 262 10.12 20.75 -24.67
N GLY A 263 10.20 19.52 -25.19
CA GLY A 263 10.84 19.17 -26.45
C GLY A 263 10.01 19.52 -27.69
N GLY A 264 8.77 20.01 -27.54
CA GLY A 264 7.84 20.31 -28.62
C GLY A 264 7.05 19.10 -29.15
N ASP A 265 7.14 17.95 -28.48
CA ASP A 265 6.42 16.73 -28.89
C ASP A 265 4.97 16.77 -28.38
N ARG A 266 4.03 16.41 -29.24
CA ARG A 266 2.60 16.39 -28.92
C ARG A 266 2.13 15.00 -28.51
N VAL A 267 1.50 14.92 -27.34
CA VAL A 267 0.98 13.68 -26.75
C VAL A 267 -0.51 13.84 -26.50
N PRO A 268 -1.36 12.99 -27.10
CA PRO A 268 -2.78 12.95 -26.75
C PRO A 268 -2.95 12.27 -25.38
N VAL A 269 -3.83 12.82 -24.56
CA VAL A 269 -4.18 12.30 -23.23
C VAL A 269 -5.68 12.13 -23.17
N ALA A 270 -6.15 10.92 -22.90
CA ALA A 270 -7.56 10.61 -22.74
C ALA A 270 -8.06 11.07 -21.35
N GLY A 271 -9.34 11.42 -21.28
CA GLY A 271 -10.02 11.81 -20.05
C GLY A 271 -10.31 13.31 -20.00
N ILE A 272 -11.41 13.62 -19.30
CA ILE A 272 -11.90 15.01 -19.15
C ILE A 272 -11.41 15.50 -17.79
N GLY A 273 -10.39 16.36 -17.81
CA GLY A 273 -10.02 17.19 -16.67
C GLY A 273 -10.46 18.63 -16.91
N ALA A 274 -10.50 19.44 -15.87
CA ALA A 274 -10.81 20.87 -15.98
C ALA A 274 -9.62 21.68 -16.57
N PHE A 275 -9.00 21.16 -17.64
CA PHE A 275 -7.88 21.80 -18.30
C PHE A 275 -8.38 22.75 -19.41
N ARG A 276 -7.64 23.86 -19.58
CA ARG A 276 -7.86 24.84 -20.66
C ARG A 276 -6.60 24.91 -21.52
N GLU A 277 -6.73 25.32 -22.77
CA GLU A 277 -5.57 25.62 -23.59
C GLU A 277 -4.65 26.62 -22.89
N GLY A 278 -3.34 26.37 -22.96
CA GLY A 278 -2.31 27.14 -22.27
C GLY A 278 -2.05 26.69 -20.81
N SER A 279 -2.91 25.84 -20.21
CA SER A 279 -2.67 25.33 -18.86
C SER A 279 -1.36 24.53 -18.80
N ARG A 280 -0.61 24.69 -17.71
CA ARG A 280 0.54 23.86 -17.38
C ARG A 280 0.09 22.63 -16.60
N GLY A 281 0.74 21.50 -16.83
CA GLY A 281 0.47 20.26 -16.13
C GLY A 281 1.70 19.36 -16.08
N VAL A 282 1.52 18.22 -15.43
CA VAL A 282 2.53 17.16 -15.34
C VAL A 282 1.93 15.86 -15.85
N LEU A 283 2.53 15.28 -16.89
CA LEU A 283 2.20 13.91 -17.32
C LEU A 283 2.82 12.91 -16.37
N VAL A 284 2.01 12.00 -15.88
CA VAL A 284 2.46 10.83 -15.12
C VAL A 284 2.47 9.64 -16.06
N LEU A 285 3.65 9.04 -16.25
CA LEU A 285 3.86 7.91 -17.14
C LEU A 285 4.44 6.73 -16.35
N ARG A 286 3.77 5.59 -16.37
CA ARG A 286 4.29 4.37 -15.76
C ARG A 286 5.31 3.73 -16.67
N PRO A 287 6.53 3.39 -16.20
CA PRO A 287 7.59 2.83 -17.04
C PRO A 287 7.20 1.58 -17.83
N GLU A 288 6.38 0.72 -17.25
CA GLU A 288 5.89 -0.53 -17.84
C GLU A 288 4.75 -0.35 -18.86
N THR A 289 4.17 0.84 -18.96
CA THR A 289 3.12 1.17 -19.94
C THR A 289 3.68 1.82 -21.21
N LEU A 290 4.98 2.10 -21.20
CA LEU A 290 5.68 2.74 -22.31
C LEU A 290 6.27 1.68 -23.26
N THR A 291 6.25 1.95 -24.53
CA THR A 291 6.87 1.11 -25.56
C THR A 291 8.01 1.85 -26.23
N LEU A 292 9.08 1.13 -26.55
CA LEU A 292 10.18 1.66 -27.37
C LEU A 292 10.08 1.11 -28.78
N VAL A 293 10.21 2.00 -29.77
CA VAL A 293 10.33 1.66 -31.18
C VAL A 293 11.56 2.32 -31.76
N ASP A 294 12.14 1.71 -32.81
CA ASP A 294 13.22 2.35 -33.58
C ASP A 294 12.72 3.69 -34.15
N ALA A 295 13.50 4.75 -34.00
CA ALA A 295 13.11 6.08 -34.42
C ALA A 295 12.78 6.15 -35.94
N ALA A 296 13.38 5.28 -36.76
CA ALA A 296 13.13 5.20 -38.20
C ALA A 296 11.79 4.49 -38.53
N MET A 297 11.27 3.66 -37.61
CA MET A 297 10.03 2.88 -37.80
C MET A 297 8.82 3.50 -37.12
N ALA A 298 9.02 4.50 -36.28
CA ALA A 298 7.97 5.12 -35.47
C ALA A 298 6.93 5.84 -36.36
N ARG A 299 5.64 5.51 -36.18
CA ARG A 299 4.52 6.11 -36.92
C ARG A 299 3.49 6.82 -36.05
N GLY A 300 3.54 6.60 -34.72
CA GLY A 300 2.57 7.11 -33.76
C GLY A 300 3.03 8.37 -33.01
N PRO A 301 2.13 8.94 -32.19
CA PRO A 301 2.50 9.99 -31.26
C PRO A 301 3.48 9.45 -30.22
N GLY A 302 4.45 10.27 -29.81
CA GLY A 302 5.44 9.84 -28.82
C GLY A 302 6.61 10.79 -28.76
N VAL A 303 7.54 10.53 -27.86
CA VAL A 303 8.70 11.38 -27.57
C VAL A 303 9.98 10.75 -28.12
N PRO A 304 10.72 11.41 -29.04
CA PRO A 304 11.99 10.92 -29.51
C PRO A 304 13.06 11.03 -28.44
N GLY A 305 13.97 10.06 -28.41
CA GLY A 305 15.07 10.07 -27.47
C GLY A 305 16.23 9.19 -27.89
N ARG A 306 17.21 9.08 -27.02
CA ARG A 306 18.36 8.21 -27.15
C ARG A 306 18.52 7.35 -25.92
N VAL A 307 18.83 6.07 -26.08
CA VAL A 307 19.12 5.16 -24.97
C VAL A 307 20.38 5.63 -24.25
N ALA A 308 20.22 6.10 -23.01
CA ALA A 308 21.32 6.52 -22.15
C ALA A 308 21.82 5.35 -21.28
N MET A 309 20.94 4.50 -20.81
CA MET A 309 21.27 3.33 -19.98
C MET A 309 20.35 2.15 -20.29
N ARG A 310 20.89 0.93 -20.13
CA ARG A 310 20.13 -0.32 -20.17
C ARG A 310 20.60 -1.25 -19.05
N VAL A 311 19.66 -1.73 -18.24
CA VAL A 311 19.91 -2.69 -17.16
C VAL A 311 19.01 -3.90 -17.35
N PHE A 312 19.58 -5.10 -17.17
CA PHE A 312 18.80 -6.34 -17.14
C PHE A 312 18.48 -6.74 -15.71
N GLU A 313 17.20 -6.86 -15.39
CA GLU A 313 16.69 -7.24 -14.06
C GLU A 313 16.00 -8.63 -14.10
N GLY A 314 16.47 -9.56 -14.90
CA GLY A 314 15.90 -10.91 -15.04
C GLY A 314 14.63 -10.92 -15.89
N ALA A 315 13.47 -10.65 -15.31
CA ALA A 315 12.19 -10.68 -16.02
C ALA A 315 11.98 -9.48 -16.98
N ARG A 316 12.78 -8.42 -16.87
CA ARG A 316 12.63 -7.18 -17.63
C ARG A 316 13.96 -6.50 -17.91
N TYR A 317 13.95 -5.66 -18.92
CA TYR A 317 14.97 -4.64 -19.17
C TYR A 317 14.46 -3.29 -18.70
N VAL A 318 15.30 -2.55 -18.00
CA VAL A 318 15.07 -1.16 -17.59
C VAL A 318 15.95 -0.29 -18.48
N TYR A 319 15.31 0.66 -19.15
CA TYR A 319 15.97 1.65 -19.98
C TYR A 319 15.84 3.04 -19.36
N GLU A 320 16.87 3.84 -19.47
CA GLU A 320 16.79 5.30 -19.32
C GLU A 320 16.97 5.93 -20.68
N ILE A 321 15.99 6.70 -21.09
CA ILE A 321 15.95 7.37 -22.38
C ILE A 321 16.16 8.85 -22.18
N ASP A 322 17.27 9.37 -22.69
CA ASP A 322 17.54 10.79 -22.74
C ASP A 322 16.62 11.42 -23.79
N ILE A 323 15.75 12.29 -23.34
CA ILE A 323 14.84 13.10 -24.13
C ILE A 323 15.26 14.57 -23.97
N ARG A 324 14.70 15.48 -24.73
CA ARG A 324 14.97 16.92 -24.57
C ARG A 324 14.24 17.49 -23.34
N ALA A 325 14.52 16.92 -22.15
CA ALA A 325 13.94 17.32 -20.86
C ALA A 325 14.99 17.19 -19.75
N PRO A 326 14.80 17.83 -18.58
CA PRO A 326 15.76 17.84 -17.48
C PRO A 326 16.08 16.46 -16.89
N ALA A 327 15.19 15.50 -17.01
CA ALA A 327 15.38 14.14 -16.51
C ALA A 327 15.09 13.11 -17.59
N PRO A 328 15.85 11.98 -17.64
CA PRO A 328 15.57 10.88 -18.56
C PRO A 328 14.24 10.21 -18.23
N VAL A 329 13.64 9.59 -19.24
CA VAL A 329 12.44 8.77 -19.10
C VAL A 329 12.83 7.32 -18.87
N ARG A 330 12.36 6.74 -17.77
CA ARG A 330 12.49 5.32 -17.48
C ARG A 330 11.44 4.53 -18.24
N VAL A 331 11.85 3.46 -18.93
CA VAL A 331 10.98 2.52 -19.64
C VAL A 331 11.33 1.10 -19.21
N GLU A 332 10.32 0.29 -18.93
CA GLU A 332 10.49 -1.09 -18.50
C GLU A 332 9.86 -2.02 -19.55
N LEU A 333 10.67 -2.87 -20.18
CA LEU A 333 10.22 -3.83 -21.19
C LEU A 333 10.43 -5.27 -20.70
N PRO A 334 9.48 -6.19 -20.95
CA PRO A 334 9.67 -7.61 -20.65
C PRO A 334 10.95 -8.16 -21.33
N ALA A 335 11.64 -9.08 -20.66
CA ALA A 335 12.88 -9.68 -21.17
C ALA A 335 12.67 -10.74 -22.27
N GLY A 336 11.42 -10.97 -22.72
CA GLY A 336 11.08 -11.92 -23.77
C GLY A 336 11.33 -11.40 -25.20
N ASP A 337 10.33 -11.49 -26.07
CA ASP A 337 10.40 -11.21 -27.52
C ASP A 337 10.57 -9.73 -27.92
N THR A 338 11.11 -8.90 -27.06
CA THR A 338 11.25 -7.46 -27.31
C THR A 338 12.57 -7.16 -28.02
N ALA A 339 12.54 -6.29 -29.02
CA ALA A 339 13.76 -5.78 -29.68
C ALA A 339 14.68 -5.14 -28.62
N LEU A 340 15.93 -5.59 -28.58
CA LEU A 340 16.93 -5.08 -27.65
C LEU A 340 17.60 -3.84 -28.23
N TYR A 341 17.43 -2.71 -27.58
CA TYR A 341 18.11 -1.46 -27.88
C TYR A 341 19.45 -1.38 -27.14
N ARG A 342 20.47 -0.80 -27.79
CA ARG A 342 21.80 -0.56 -27.20
C ARG A 342 21.92 0.87 -26.74
N VAL A 343 22.80 1.11 -25.77
CA VAL A 343 23.17 2.47 -25.41
C VAL A 343 23.64 3.26 -26.63
N GLY A 344 23.06 4.43 -26.85
CA GLY A 344 23.33 5.29 -28.02
C GLY A 344 22.29 5.17 -29.14
N ASP A 345 21.47 4.12 -29.16
CA ASP A 345 20.43 3.95 -30.17
C ASP A 345 19.39 5.07 -30.13
N ARG A 346 18.93 5.49 -31.29
CA ARG A 346 17.83 6.46 -31.43
C ARG A 346 16.52 5.70 -31.38
N VAL A 347 15.68 6.07 -30.43
CA VAL A 347 14.39 5.44 -30.19
C VAL A 347 13.29 6.49 -30.09
N ARG A 348 12.05 6.03 -30.21
CA ARG A 348 10.87 6.80 -29.86
C ARG A 348 10.11 6.09 -28.75
N ILE A 349 9.75 6.83 -27.72
CA ILE A 349 8.87 6.35 -26.65
C ILE A 349 7.45 6.53 -27.16
N GLU A 350 6.75 5.43 -27.42
CA GLU A 350 5.32 5.47 -27.73
C GLU A 350 4.51 5.50 -26.45
N ILE A 351 3.51 6.38 -26.43
CA ILE A 351 2.68 6.66 -25.26
C ILE A 351 1.21 6.45 -25.65
N SER A 352 0.55 5.51 -24.98
CA SER A 352 -0.89 5.28 -25.18
C SER A 352 -1.69 6.31 -24.40
N SER A 353 -2.68 6.94 -25.03
CA SER A 353 -3.48 8.05 -24.48
C SER A 353 -4.28 7.67 -23.24
N ASP A 354 -4.63 6.40 -23.09
CA ASP A 354 -5.45 5.84 -22.01
C ASP A 354 -4.64 5.36 -20.79
N THR A 355 -3.31 5.27 -20.93
CA THR A 355 -2.41 4.83 -19.86
C THR A 355 -1.71 5.99 -19.14
N VAL A 356 -1.92 7.21 -19.59
CA VAL A 356 -1.30 8.41 -19.03
C VAL A 356 -2.27 9.24 -18.21
N VAL A 357 -1.76 9.92 -17.19
CA VAL A 357 -2.53 10.84 -16.36
C VAL A 357 -1.93 12.22 -16.46
N LEU A 358 -2.78 13.23 -16.69
CA LEU A 358 -2.39 14.62 -16.62
C LEU A 358 -2.81 15.20 -15.27
N LEU A 359 -1.83 15.63 -14.49
CA LEU A 359 -2.05 16.33 -13.23
C LEU A 359 -1.91 17.85 -13.44
N PRO A 360 -2.66 18.68 -12.69
CA PRO A 360 -2.38 20.11 -12.62
C PRO A 360 -0.96 20.39 -12.12
N ALA A 361 -0.35 21.48 -12.55
CA ALA A 361 1.01 21.84 -12.12
C ALA A 361 1.11 22.02 -10.59
N ASP A 362 0.02 22.44 -9.95
CA ASP A 362 -0.09 22.69 -8.50
C ASP A 362 -0.41 21.43 -7.69
N ALA A 363 -0.64 20.29 -8.35
CA ALA A 363 -0.89 18.98 -7.70
C ALA A 363 0.43 18.26 -7.32
N ALA A 364 1.47 19.05 -7.03
CA ALA A 364 2.81 18.58 -6.68
C ALA A 364 2.89 18.11 -5.23
#